data_1eea89b15a1f4320f0b5da2daffd09c7
#
_entry.id   1eea89b15a1f4320f0b5da2daffd09c7
#
_cell.length_a   1.000
_cell.length_b   1.000
_cell.length_c   1.000
_cell.angle_alpha   90.00
_cell.angle_beta   90.00
_cell.angle_gamma   90.00
#
_symmetry.space_group_name_H-M   'P 1'
#
loop_
_entity.id
_entity.type
_entity.pdbx_description
1 polymer ?
#
loop_
_entity_poly.entity_id
_entity_poly.type
_entity_poly.pdbx_seq_one_letter_code
_entity_poly.pdbx_strand_id
1 'polypeptide(L)'
;MAGGKFDKLAGKVRPGTYMNFESTRSDTVGTSERGTVIIPLLKPSYGPAGSYIELTNAGPDAAYAKLGYSVYDSDPNRQMLLIREAFKNASKVLVYIPKEGTKATAKNASAPELTATAKYGGTRGNALTVTVAANPVDGFDVTVSLAGNTAAYYEGLSTVDDLIAQDCEYV
;
A
#
# COMPACT_ATOMS: atom_id res chain seq x y z
N MET A 1 55.72 -5.79 -3.63
CA MET A 1 56.28 -6.40 -2.41
C MET A 1 55.13 -6.85 -1.54
N ALA A 2 54.97 -8.14 -1.34
CA ALA A 2 53.97 -8.67 -0.41
C ALA A 2 54.47 -8.38 1.02
N GLY A 3 53.69 -7.62 1.77
CA GLY A 3 53.95 -7.36 3.19
C GLY A 3 53.93 -8.67 3.97
N GLY A 4 54.95 -8.91 4.77
CA GLY A 4 55.05 -10.13 5.58
C GLY A 4 53.89 -10.18 6.59
N LYS A 5 53.31 -11.37 6.76
CA LYS A 5 52.31 -11.65 7.77
C LYS A 5 52.93 -11.55 9.16
N PHE A 6 52.35 -10.70 10.01
CA PHE A 6 52.82 -10.61 11.40
C PHE A 6 52.33 -11.83 12.18
N ASP A 7 53.29 -12.56 12.77
CA ASP A 7 52.96 -13.70 13.64
C ASP A 7 53.25 -13.30 15.10
N LYS A 8 52.22 -13.33 15.94
CA LYS A 8 52.31 -13.02 17.37
C LYS A 8 53.20 -14.00 18.17
N LEU A 9 53.29 -15.23 17.69
CA LEU A 9 54.01 -16.32 18.37
C LEU A 9 55.47 -16.45 17.92
N ALA A 10 55.82 -15.83 16.80
CA ALA A 10 57.23 -15.82 16.33
C ALA A 10 58.10 -14.98 17.26
N GLY A 11 59.17 -15.55 17.76
CA GLY A 11 60.15 -14.86 18.58
C GLY A 11 60.77 -13.67 17.82
N LYS A 12 60.67 -12.45 18.41
CA LYS A 12 61.19 -11.22 17.80
C LYS A 12 62.71 -11.18 17.93
N VAL A 13 63.39 -11.24 16.82
CA VAL A 13 64.85 -11.35 16.77
C VAL A 13 65.59 -9.99 16.78
N ARG A 14 64.85 -8.89 16.47
CA ARG A 14 65.46 -7.53 16.40
C ARG A 14 64.71 -6.54 17.25
N PRO A 15 65.34 -5.59 17.89
CA PRO A 15 64.67 -4.47 18.56
C PRO A 15 63.84 -3.66 17.53
N GLY A 16 62.62 -3.36 17.88
CA GLY A 16 61.73 -2.58 17.01
C GLY A 16 60.31 -2.43 17.61
N THR A 17 59.54 -1.48 17.09
CA THR A 17 58.15 -1.32 17.46
C THR A 17 57.30 -2.24 16.60
N TYR A 18 56.54 -3.11 17.25
CA TYR A 18 55.66 -4.06 16.58
C TYR A 18 54.22 -3.70 16.95
N MET A 19 53.49 -3.19 15.97
CA MET A 19 52.05 -2.87 16.12
C MET A 19 51.21 -3.93 15.43
N ASN A 20 50.28 -4.50 16.15
CA ASN A 20 49.30 -5.40 15.60
C ASN A 20 47.91 -4.69 15.63
N PHE A 21 47.32 -4.51 14.47
CA PHE A 21 46.01 -3.97 14.35
C PHE A 21 45.00 -5.14 14.24
N GLU A 22 44.20 -5.33 15.25
CA GLU A 22 43.08 -6.26 15.22
C GLU A 22 41.80 -5.45 15.03
N SER A 23 41.05 -5.74 13.96
CA SER A 23 39.70 -5.23 13.84
C SER A 23 38.80 -5.96 14.82
N THR A 24 38.33 -5.26 15.84
CA THR A 24 37.33 -5.78 16.75
C THR A 24 35.90 -5.56 16.21
N ARG A 25 35.77 -4.95 15.04
CA ARG A 25 34.48 -4.89 14.35
C ARG A 25 34.22 -6.23 13.70
N SER A 26 33.14 -6.84 14.11
CA SER A 26 32.49 -7.89 13.34
C SER A 26 32.23 -7.34 11.93
N ASP A 27 32.70 -8.00 10.90
CA ASP A 27 32.42 -7.66 9.49
C ASP A 27 30.95 -7.92 9.10
N THR A 28 30.13 -8.36 10.01
CA THR A 28 28.68 -8.31 9.86
C THR A 28 28.24 -6.86 10.00
N VAL A 29 28.24 -6.12 8.91
CA VAL A 29 27.23 -5.08 8.71
C VAL A 29 25.92 -5.84 8.68
N GLY A 30 25.35 -6.06 9.86
CA GLY A 30 23.99 -6.56 9.96
C GLY A 30 23.16 -5.59 9.13
N THR A 31 22.55 -6.08 8.06
CA THR A 31 21.45 -5.38 7.43
C THR A 31 20.42 -5.26 8.54
N SER A 32 20.37 -4.10 9.21
CA SER A 32 19.34 -3.84 10.21
C SER A 32 18.01 -4.06 9.51
N GLU A 33 17.16 -4.88 10.12
CA GLU A 33 15.82 -5.06 9.60
C GLU A 33 15.21 -3.68 9.43
N ARG A 34 14.73 -3.39 8.23
CA ARG A 34 14.06 -2.12 7.96
C ARG A 34 12.86 -2.02 8.90
N GLY A 35 12.79 -0.95 9.65
CA GLY A 35 11.76 -0.74 10.66
C GLY A 35 10.36 -0.53 10.09
N THR A 36 9.39 -0.42 10.99
CA THR A 36 8.02 -0.01 10.69
C THR A 36 7.88 1.50 10.88
N VAL A 37 7.28 2.18 9.90
CA VAL A 37 6.99 3.63 9.97
C VAL A 37 5.48 3.84 10.06
N ILE A 38 5.04 4.73 10.93
CA ILE A 38 3.63 5.12 11.08
C ILE A 38 3.43 6.50 10.44
N ILE A 39 2.47 6.61 9.54
CA ILE A 39 2.14 7.86 8.82
C ILE A 39 0.68 8.23 9.09
N PRO A 40 0.40 9.31 9.83
CA PRO A 40 -0.95 9.84 9.93
C PRO A 40 -1.31 10.63 8.67
N LEU A 41 -2.43 10.30 8.02
CA LEU A 41 -2.98 11.03 6.88
C LEU A 41 -4.10 11.95 7.37
N LEU A 42 -3.82 13.23 7.52
CA LEU A 42 -4.78 14.20 8.06
C LEU A 42 -5.84 14.67 7.05
N LYS A 43 -5.55 14.56 5.76
CA LYS A 43 -6.44 14.94 4.65
C LYS A 43 -6.51 13.80 3.63
N PRO A 44 -7.00 12.63 4.01
CA PRO A 44 -7.06 11.50 3.09
C PRO A 44 -8.05 11.76 1.97
N SER A 45 -7.69 11.34 0.77
CA SER A 45 -8.59 11.38 -0.39
C SER A 45 -9.54 10.19 -0.41
N TYR A 46 -9.21 9.09 0.29
CA TYR A 46 -9.97 7.87 0.43
C TYR A 46 -9.36 6.97 1.50
N GLY A 47 -10.14 6.07 2.09
CA GLY A 47 -9.63 4.99 2.94
C GLY A 47 -10.37 4.83 4.27
N PRO A 48 -10.20 3.67 4.93
CA PRO A 48 -10.79 3.39 6.22
C PRO A 48 -10.20 4.28 7.31
N ALA A 49 -11.09 4.91 8.10
CA ALA A 49 -10.69 5.73 9.24
C ALA A 49 -10.73 4.93 10.55
N GLY A 50 -9.94 5.37 11.53
CA GLY A 50 -9.93 4.82 12.88
C GLY A 50 -9.17 3.51 13.05
N SER A 51 -8.58 2.97 11.99
CA SER A 51 -7.77 1.75 12.01
C SER A 51 -6.44 1.96 11.29
N TYR A 52 -5.47 1.10 11.59
CA TYR A 52 -4.20 1.09 10.87
C TYR A 52 -4.34 0.31 9.56
N ILE A 53 -3.91 0.93 8.48
CA ILE A 53 -3.77 0.29 7.17
C ILE A 53 -2.33 -0.16 7.05
N GLU A 54 -2.11 -1.45 7.04
CA GLU A 54 -0.78 -2.02 6.84
C GLU A 54 -0.46 -2.08 5.34
N LEU A 55 0.64 -1.43 4.97
CA LEU A 55 1.22 -1.51 3.64
C LEU A 55 2.59 -2.17 3.75
N THR A 56 2.80 -3.21 2.95
CA THR A 56 4.10 -3.84 2.74
C THR A 56 4.63 -3.42 1.37
N ASN A 57 5.92 -3.57 1.13
CA ASN A 57 6.54 -3.23 -0.15
C ASN A 57 6.18 -4.23 -1.28
N ALA A 58 4.94 -4.69 -1.31
CA ALA A 58 4.44 -5.70 -2.24
C ALA A 58 3.97 -5.13 -3.59
N GLY A 59 4.21 -3.84 -3.83
CA GLY A 59 3.87 -3.22 -5.09
C GLY A 59 2.74 -2.16 -5.00
N PRO A 60 2.44 -1.49 -6.11
CA PRO A 60 1.53 -0.34 -6.16
C PRO A 60 0.08 -0.68 -5.80
N ASP A 61 -0.36 -1.90 -6.06
CA ASP A 61 -1.77 -2.31 -5.94
C ASP A 61 -2.22 -2.44 -4.49
N ALA A 62 -1.30 -2.76 -3.56
CA ALA A 62 -1.63 -2.86 -2.14
C ALA A 62 -2.17 -1.55 -1.53
N ALA A 63 -1.68 -0.40 -2.02
CA ALA A 63 -2.19 0.90 -1.59
C ALA A 63 -3.46 1.30 -2.35
N TYR A 64 -3.60 0.85 -3.61
CA TYR A 64 -4.70 1.23 -4.49
C TYR A 64 -6.06 0.81 -3.93
N ALA A 65 -6.20 -0.42 -3.48
CA ALA A 65 -7.45 -0.97 -2.95
C ALA A 65 -7.94 -0.20 -1.70
N LYS A 66 -7.03 0.22 -0.83
CA LYS A 66 -7.37 0.86 0.46
C LYS A 66 -7.33 2.37 0.45
N LEU A 67 -6.47 2.97 -0.36
CA LEU A 67 -6.24 4.42 -0.40
C LEU A 67 -6.72 5.08 -1.70
N GLY A 68 -7.16 4.29 -2.67
CA GLY A 68 -7.67 4.75 -3.97
C GLY A 68 -6.61 5.28 -4.92
N TYR A 69 -5.33 5.20 -4.55
CA TYR A 69 -4.18 5.60 -5.35
C TYR A 69 -3.06 4.58 -5.22
N SER A 70 -2.32 4.38 -6.32
CA SER A 70 -1.04 3.70 -6.25
C SER A 70 -0.01 4.58 -5.51
N VAL A 71 0.99 3.96 -4.89
CA VAL A 71 2.11 4.71 -4.27
C VAL A 71 2.90 5.55 -5.28
N TYR A 72 2.74 5.27 -6.57
CA TYR A 72 3.39 6.01 -7.67
C TYR A 72 2.50 7.11 -8.26
N ASP A 73 1.22 7.14 -7.91
CA ASP A 73 0.30 8.16 -8.40
C ASP A 73 0.55 9.51 -7.75
N SER A 74 0.17 10.55 -8.48
CA SER A 74 0.13 11.91 -7.95
C SER A 74 -1.25 12.17 -7.35
N ASP A 75 -1.35 12.10 -6.04
CA ASP A 75 -2.56 12.48 -5.31
C ASP A 75 -2.55 13.99 -4.97
N PRO A 76 -3.72 14.61 -4.78
CA PRO A 76 -3.82 16.06 -4.55
C PRO A 76 -3.07 16.55 -3.30
N ASN A 77 -2.93 15.68 -2.30
CA ASN A 77 -2.30 16.01 -1.02
C ASN A 77 -0.86 15.46 -0.89
N ARG A 78 -0.30 14.89 -1.95
CA ARG A 78 1.04 14.28 -1.98
C ARG A 78 1.28 13.19 -0.93
N GLN A 79 0.23 12.51 -0.51
CA GLN A 79 0.29 11.49 0.55
C GLN A 79 0.95 10.21 0.05
N MET A 80 0.72 9.86 -1.22
CA MET A 80 1.38 8.73 -1.86
C MET A 80 2.88 8.93 -1.96
N LEU A 81 3.33 10.18 -2.19
CA LEU A 81 4.75 10.50 -2.14
C LEU A 81 5.36 10.23 -0.76
N LEU A 82 4.67 10.61 0.32
CA LEU A 82 5.16 10.34 1.69
C LEU A 82 5.29 8.84 1.96
N ILE A 83 4.31 8.05 1.54
CA ILE A 83 4.33 6.59 1.69
C ILE A 83 5.49 5.99 0.89
N ARG A 84 5.67 6.43 -0.35
CA ARG A 84 6.77 5.99 -1.21
C ARG A 84 8.14 6.33 -0.63
N GLU A 85 8.31 7.54 -0.09
CA GLU A 85 9.57 7.95 0.54
C GLU A 85 9.85 7.14 1.81
N ALA A 86 8.81 6.83 2.60
CA ALA A 86 8.95 5.97 3.77
C ALA A 86 9.45 4.57 3.41
N PHE A 87 8.98 3.99 2.31
CA PHE A 87 9.44 2.66 1.86
C PHE A 87 10.90 2.60 1.41
N LYS A 88 11.58 3.72 1.21
CA LYS A 88 13.02 3.71 0.95
C LYS A 88 13.80 3.14 2.14
N ASN A 89 13.31 3.36 3.37
CA ASN A 89 13.98 2.97 4.59
C ASN A 89 13.15 2.05 5.51
N ALA A 90 11.87 1.87 5.23
CA ALA A 90 10.97 1.00 5.99
C ALA A 90 10.66 -0.30 5.23
N SER A 91 10.46 -1.38 5.97
CA SER A 91 9.91 -2.64 5.43
C SER A 91 8.39 -2.64 5.44
N LYS A 92 7.81 -1.90 6.39
CA LYS A 92 6.37 -1.82 6.63
C LYS A 92 5.98 -0.37 6.91
N VAL A 93 4.89 0.08 6.32
CA VAL A 93 4.29 1.38 6.59
C VAL A 93 2.88 1.16 7.13
N LEU A 94 2.62 1.71 8.30
CA LEU A 94 1.29 1.75 8.91
C LEU A 94 0.69 3.14 8.66
N VAL A 95 -0.34 3.18 7.85
CA VAL A 95 -1.08 4.41 7.55
C VAL A 95 -2.25 4.51 8.53
N TYR A 96 -2.44 5.67 9.13
CA TYR A 96 -3.55 5.95 10.03
C TYR A 96 -4.36 7.15 9.54
N ILE A 97 -5.66 6.95 9.36
CA ILE A 97 -6.62 7.99 8.97
C ILE A 97 -7.46 8.34 10.21
N PRO A 98 -7.27 9.53 10.81
CA PRO A 98 -7.93 9.86 12.09
C PRO A 98 -9.42 10.15 11.93
N LYS A 99 -9.87 10.61 10.75
CA LYS A 99 -11.26 11.00 10.52
C LYS A 99 -11.72 10.57 9.15
N GLU A 100 -12.89 9.93 9.11
CA GLU A 100 -13.56 9.55 7.87
C GLU A 100 -14.05 10.80 7.11
N GLY A 101 -13.88 10.77 5.79
CA GLY A 101 -14.48 11.74 4.87
C GLY A 101 -15.95 11.43 4.58
N THR A 102 -16.62 12.29 3.83
CA THR A 102 -17.98 12.02 3.33
C THR A 102 -17.91 10.93 2.25
N LYS A 103 -18.78 9.93 2.37
CA LYS A 103 -18.91 8.86 1.37
C LYS A 103 -19.63 9.38 0.13
N ALA A 104 -19.13 9.04 -1.04
CA ALA A 104 -19.82 9.30 -2.29
C ALA A 104 -21.00 8.35 -2.44
N THR A 105 -22.12 8.86 -2.92
CA THR A 105 -23.33 8.07 -3.22
C THR A 105 -23.84 8.40 -4.60
N ALA A 106 -24.29 7.39 -5.33
CA ALA A 106 -24.92 7.53 -6.63
C ALA A 106 -26.18 6.67 -6.68
N LYS A 107 -27.20 7.18 -7.37
CA LYS A 107 -28.46 6.46 -7.61
C LYS A 107 -28.67 6.25 -9.09
N ASN A 108 -29.16 5.09 -9.44
CA ASN A 108 -29.65 4.84 -10.79
C ASN A 108 -30.99 5.56 -10.98
N ALA A 109 -31.18 6.20 -12.13
CA ALA A 109 -32.44 6.87 -12.50
C ALA A 109 -33.51 5.91 -13.08
N SER A 110 -33.17 4.66 -13.36
CA SER A 110 -34.03 3.65 -13.96
C SER A 110 -34.39 2.56 -12.96
N ALA A 111 -35.58 1.98 -13.10
CA ALA A 111 -35.99 0.83 -12.28
C ALA A 111 -35.24 -0.46 -12.71
N PRO A 112 -34.80 -1.31 -11.76
CA PRO A 112 -34.90 -1.15 -10.31
C PRO A 112 -33.97 -0.05 -9.77
N GLU A 113 -34.43 0.66 -8.72
CA GLU A 113 -33.66 1.73 -8.11
C GLU A 113 -32.46 1.16 -7.32
N LEU A 114 -31.28 1.35 -7.85
CA LEU A 114 -30.03 0.96 -7.22
C LEU A 114 -29.35 2.19 -6.61
N THR A 115 -28.94 2.08 -5.36
CA THR A 115 -28.12 3.08 -4.70
C THR A 115 -26.74 2.46 -4.41
N ALA A 116 -25.70 3.02 -5.01
CA ALA A 116 -24.31 2.65 -4.73
C ALA A 116 -23.70 3.68 -3.77
N THR A 117 -23.05 3.20 -2.72
CA THR A 117 -22.37 4.04 -1.73
C THR A 117 -20.93 3.60 -1.61
N ALA A 118 -19.98 4.52 -1.77
CA ALA A 118 -18.57 4.22 -1.63
C ALA A 118 -18.26 3.64 -0.23
N LYS A 119 -17.48 2.58 -0.16
CA LYS A 119 -17.09 1.91 1.08
C LYS A 119 -16.40 2.86 2.06
N TYR A 120 -15.54 3.74 1.54
CA TYR A 120 -14.80 4.72 2.33
C TYR A 120 -15.10 6.16 1.89
N GLY A 121 -15.00 7.07 2.85
CA GLY A 121 -15.21 8.49 2.60
C GLY A 121 -13.99 9.16 2.00
N GLY A 122 -14.24 10.17 1.15
CA GLY A 122 -13.22 11.04 0.57
C GLY A 122 -13.50 11.40 -0.88
N THR A 123 -12.77 12.39 -1.38
CA THR A 123 -12.97 12.94 -2.73
C THR A 123 -12.73 11.95 -3.85
N ARG A 124 -11.88 10.95 -3.61
CA ARG A 124 -11.59 9.89 -4.58
C ARG A 124 -12.79 8.97 -4.83
N GLY A 125 -13.68 8.83 -3.84
CA GLY A 125 -14.92 8.10 -4.00
C GLY A 125 -15.82 8.64 -5.12
N ASN A 126 -15.71 9.93 -5.46
CA ASN A 126 -16.43 10.54 -6.59
C ASN A 126 -15.94 10.04 -7.96
N ALA A 127 -14.77 9.40 -8.02
CA ALA A 127 -14.25 8.79 -9.24
C ALA A 127 -14.65 7.30 -9.39
N LEU A 128 -15.43 6.78 -8.44
CA LEU A 128 -16.05 5.45 -8.56
C LEU A 128 -17.18 5.51 -9.57
N THR A 129 -17.25 4.53 -10.45
CA THR A 129 -18.32 4.34 -11.42
C THR A 129 -18.81 2.91 -11.31
N VAL A 130 -20.10 2.74 -11.15
CA VAL A 130 -20.79 1.44 -11.17
C VAL A 130 -21.60 1.36 -12.43
N THR A 131 -21.28 0.39 -13.30
CA THR A 131 -21.99 0.16 -14.56
C THR A 131 -22.72 -1.16 -14.46
N VAL A 132 -24.02 -1.16 -14.76
CA VAL A 132 -24.86 -2.36 -14.83
C VAL A 132 -25.21 -2.61 -16.27
N ALA A 133 -24.97 -3.82 -16.77
CA ALA A 133 -25.30 -4.24 -18.12
C ALA A 133 -26.10 -5.55 -18.08
N ALA A 134 -27.00 -5.73 -19.01
CA ALA A 134 -27.71 -7.02 -19.15
C ALA A 134 -26.72 -8.11 -19.56
N ASN A 135 -26.75 -9.25 -18.88
CA ASN A 135 -25.98 -10.41 -19.29
C ASN A 135 -26.72 -11.16 -20.42
N PRO A 136 -26.04 -11.56 -21.52
CA PRO A 136 -26.69 -12.20 -22.65
C PRO A 136 -27.22 -13.60 -22.35
N VAL A 137 -26.78 -14.23 -21.27
CA VAL A 137 -27.22 -15.58 -20.89
C VAL A 137 -28.33 -15.51 -19.86
N ASP A 138 -28.11 -14.80 -18.75
CA ASP A 138 -29.08 -14.62 -17.67
C ASP A 138 -28.65 -13.49 -16.74
N GLY A 139 -29.61 -12.72 -16.19
CA GLY A 139 -29.36 -11.70 -15.20
C GLY A 139 -28.66 -10.45 -15.71
N PHE A 140 -27.72 -9.93 -14.92
CA PHE A 140 -26.97 -8.71 -15.21
C PHE A 140 -25.53 -8.80 -14.74
N ASP A 141 -24.68 -8.02 -15.39
CA ASP A 141 -23.27 -7.85 -15.03
C ASP A 141 -23.05 -6.50 -14.37
N VAL A 142 -22.17 -6.47 -13.38
CA VAL A 142 -21.80 -5.25 -12.70
C VAL A 142 -20.29 -5.01 -12.80
N THR A 143 -19.93 -3.86 -13.33
CA THR A 143 -18.54 -3.40 -13.38
C THR A 143 -18.36 -2.22 -12.43
N VAL A 144 -17.46 -2.37 -11.48
CA VAL A 144 -17.01 -1.27 -10.60
C VAL A 144 -15.67 -0.78 -11.11
N SER A 145 -15.58 0.50 -11.41
CA SER A 145 -14.35 1.14 -11.89
C SER A 145 -13.96 2.30 -10.98
N LEU A 146 -12.67 2.47 -10.75
CA LEU A 146 -12.12 3.62 -10.04
C LEU A 146 -11.25 4.43 -10.99
N ALA A 147 -11.65 5.66 -11.27
CA ALA A 147 -10.96 6.56 -12.20
C ALA A 147 -10.70 5.93 -13.60
N GLY A 148 -11.66 5.17 -14.10
CA GLY A 148 -11.60 4.53 -15.42
C GLY A 148 -10.90 3.16 -15.44
N ASN A 149 -10.27 2.74 -14.35
CA ASN A 149 -9.69 1.40 -14.23
C ASN A 149 -10.70 0.45 -13.60
N THR A 150 -10.94 -0.71 -14.22
CA THR A 150 -11.81 -1.73 -13.65
C THR A 150 -11.22 -2.25 -12.34
N ALA A 151 -11.99 -2.08 -11.26
CA ALA A 151 -11.61 -2.47 -9.93
C ALA A 151 -12.24 -3.82 -9.53
N ALA A 152 -13.49 -4.06 -9.97
CA ALA A 152 -14.18 -5.32 -9.77
C ALA A 152 -15.16 -5.56 -10.93
N TYR A 153 -15.39 -6.83 -11.25
CA TYR A 153 -16.36 -7.26 -12.26
C TYR A 153 -17.11 -8.50 -11.74
N TYR A 154 -18.42 -8.44 -11.78
CA TYR A 154 -19.33 -9.49 -11.34
C TYR A 154 -20.25 -9.85 -12.48
N GLU A 155 -20.28 -11.12 -12.84
CA GLU A 155 -21.00 -11.64 -14.01
C GLU A 155 -22.20 -12.49 -13.59
N GLY A 156 -23.29 -12.40 -14.34
CA GLY A 156 -24.43 -13.31 -14.21
C GLY A 156 -25.19 -13.19 -12.89
N LEU A 157 -25.31 -11.99 -12.33
CA LEU A 157 -26.06 -11.76 -11.11
C LEU A 157 -27.57 -11.79 -11.40
N SER A 158 -28.31 -12.57 -10.61
CA SER A 158 -29.78 -12.67 -10.77
C SER A 158 -30.53 -11.61 -9.95
N THR A 159 -29.99 -11.25 -8.79
CA THR A 159 -30.61 -10.29 -7.87
C THR A 159 -29.59 -9.27 -7.33
N VAL A 160 -30.10 -8.19 -6.74
CA VAL A 160 -29.28 -7.20 -6.04
C VAL A 160 -28.63 -7.80 -4.78
N ASP A 161 -29.31 -8.75 -4.15
CA ASP A 161 -28.78 -9.44 -2.96
C ASP A 161 -27.54 -10.27 -3.31
N ASP A 162 -27.48 -10.85 -4.52
CA ASP A 162 -26.30 -11.56 -5.01
C ASP A 162 -25.09 -10.60 -5.14
N LEU A 163 -25.33 -9.36 -5.57
CA LEU A 163 -24.30 -8.33 -5.64
C LEU A 163 -23.81 -7.92 -4.24
N ILE A 164 -24.73 -7.74 -3.29
CA ILE A 164 -24.39 -7.38 -1.90
C ILE A 164 -23.52 -8.50 -1.25
N ALA A 165 -23.83 -9.76 -1.58
CA ALA A 165 -23.09 -10.91 -1.07
C ALA A 165 -21.62 -10.98 -1.57
N GLN A 166 -21.27 -10.28 -2.65
CA GLN A 166 -19.93 -10.28 -3.23
C GLN A 166 -18.91 -9.47 -2.40
N ASP A 167 -19.34 -8.69 -1.40
CA ASP A 167 -18.47 -7.83 -0.54
C ASP A 167 -17.43 -7.05 -1.34
N CYS A 168 -17.88 -6.15 -2.19
CA CYS A 168 -16.99 -5.31 -2.99
C CYS A 168 -16.10 -4.43 -2.11
N GLU A 169 -14.80 -4.35 -2.43
CA GLU A 169 -13.85 -3.52 -1.67
C GLU A 169 -14.08 -2.01 -1.83
N TYR A 170 -14.88 -1.58 -2.79
CA TYR A 170 -15.04 -0.15 -3.16
C TYR A 170 -16.45 0.40 -2.93
N VAL A 171 -17.46 -0.45 -2.93
CA VAL A 171 -18.89 -0.05 -2.85
C VAL A 171 -19.65 -0.87 -1.83
#